data_f55eaeb69e5238ec201e5967706c509b
#
_entry.id   f55eaeb69e5238ec201e5967706c509b
#
_cell.length_a   1.000
_cell.length_b   1.000
_cell.length_c   1.000
_cell.angle_alpha   90.00
_cell.angle_beta   90.00
_cell.angle_gamma   90.00
#
_symmetry.space_group_name_H-M   'P 1'
#
loop_
_entity.id
_entity.type
_entity.pdbx_description
1 polymer ?
#
loop_
_entity_poly.entity_id
_entity_poly.type
_entity_poly.pdbx_seq_one_letter_code
_entity_poly.pdbx_strand_id
1 'polypeptide(L)'
;MGKDKLRRFAENLTFECMVQPEFEEIFHKDHPLKGRWHKDFFHNDNPIILELGCGKGEYTIALAERNPQANYIGVDIKGARMWRGAKTATEQGMKNVGFLRTRIEFINSFFAEGEVSEIWITFPDPQLKSRRAKKRLTSPLFLAD
;
A
#
# COMPACT_ATOMS: atom_id res chain seq x y z
N MET A 1 9.89 21.93 8.33
CA MET A 1 9.05 20.71 8.50
C MET A 1 7.71 20.85 7.82
N GLY A 2 6.93 21.87 8.19
CA GLY A 2 5.61 22.03 7.60
C GLY A 2 5.60 22.21 6.09
N LYS A 3 6.55 22.98 5.58
CA LYS A 3 6.61 23.23 4.14
C LYS A 3 6.89 21.97 3.35
N ASP A 4 7.84 21.15 3.82
CA ASP A 4 8.17 19.90 3.14
C ASP A 4 7.01 18.93 3.19
N LYS A 5 6.34 18.86 4.31
CA LYS A 5 5.20 17.95 4.45
C LYS A 5 4.08 18.34 3.51
N LEU A 6 3.76 19.64 3.44
CA LEU A 6 2.72 20.12 2.52
C LEU A 6 3.09 19.91 1.07
N ARG A 7 4.36 20.14 0.73
CA ARG A 7 4.84 19.92 -0.63
C ARG A 7 4.71 18.46 -1.03
N ARG A 8 5.07 17.57 -0.10
CA ARG A 8 4.98 16.13 -0.38
C ARG A 8 3.55 15.66 -0.53
N PHE A 9 2.64 16.18 0.27
CA PHE A 9 1.22 15.86 0.12
C PHE A 9 0.70 16.32 -1.24
N ALA A 10 1.07 17.55 -1.64
CA ALA A 10 0.63 18.06 -2.93
C ALA A 10 1.19 17.22 -4.08
N GLU A 11 2.46 16.84 -3.98
CA GLU A 11 3.09 16.04 -5.02
C GLU A 11 2.48 14.63 -5.09
N ASN A 12 2.13 14.05 -3.94
CA ASN A 12 1.48 12.74 -3.91
C ASN A 12 0.21 12.70 -4.73
N LEU A 13 -0.49 13.81 -4.84
CA LEU A 13 -1.71 13.87 -5.63
C LEU A 13 -1.47 13.71 -7.12
N THR A 14 -0.22 13.91 -7.56
CA THR A 14 0.14 13.76 -8.96
C THR A 14 0.64 12.36 -9.30
N PHE A 15 0.90 11.52 -8.30
CA PHE A 15 1.46 10.17 -8.54
C PHE A 15 0.33 9.17 -8.72
N GLU A 16 0.29 8.52 -9.89
CA GLU A 16 -0.73 7.52 -10.16
C GLU A 16 -0.66 6.32 -9.21
N CYS A 17 0.53 6.03 -8.70
CA CYS A 17 0.70 4.90 -7.78
C CYS A 17 0.25 5.21 -6.36
N MET A 18 -0.11 6.46 -6.05
CA MET A 18 -0.51 6.85 -4.71
C MET A 18 -2.01 6.97 -4.60
N VAL A 19 -2.60 6.16 -3.71
CA VAL A 19 -4.05 6.17 -3.45
C VAL A 19 -4.26 6.77 -2.07
N GLN A 20 -4.91 7.92 -2.01
CA GLN A 20 -5.13 8.67 -0.77
C GLN A 20 -6.60 9.04 -0.63
N PRO A 21 -7.47 8.08 -0.26
CA PRO A 21 -8.89 8.38 -0.14
C PRO A 21 -9.17 9.24 1.08
N GLU A 22 -10.22 10.03 0.99
CA GLU A 22 -10.73 10.75 2.14
C GLU A 22 -11.46 9.80 3.06
N PHE A 23 -11.51 10.14 4.35
CA PHE A 23 -12.19 9.30 5.34
C PHE A 23 -13.65 9.03 4.95
N GLU A 24 -14.34 10.03 4.43
CA GLU A 24 -15.75 9.88 4.04
C GLU A 24 -15.94 8.87 2.93
N GLU A 25 -14.92 8.63 2.14
CA GLU A 25 -15.03 7.68 1.03
C GLU A 25 -15.02 6.24 1.50
N ILE A 26 -14.51 5.99 2.69
CA ILE A 26 -14.33 4.62 3.17
C ILE A 26 -15.06 4.34 4.48
N PHE A 27 -15.58 5.34 5.16
CA PHE A 27 -16.27 5.13 6.43
C PHE A 27 -17.57 4.38 6.19
N HIS A 28 -17.62 3.14 6.62
CA HIS A 28 -18.75 2.22 6.39
C HIS A 28 -19.05 2.03 4.90
N LYS A 29 -18.03 2.19 4.05
CA LYS A 29 -18.17 2.04 2.61
C LYS A 29 -16.97 1.31 2.06
N ASP A 30 -17.16 0.69 0.91
CA ASP A 30 -16.06 0.07 0.19
C ASP A 30 -15.49 1.07 -0.81
N HIS A 31 -14.16 1.07 -0.93
CA HIS A 31 -13.48 1.88 -1.92
C HIS A 31 -13.71 1.28 -3.32
N PRO A 32 -13.77 2.11 -4.36
CA PRO A 32 -14.01 1.59 -5.72
C PRO A 32 -12.99 0.57 -6.20
N LEU A 33 -11.78 0.58 -5.65
CA LEU A 33 -10.76 -0.40 -6.05
C LEU A 33 -10.93 -1.77 -5.39
N LYS A 34 -11.80 -1.88 -4.39
CA LYS A 34 -12.01 -3.17 -3.73
C LYS A 34 -12.49 -4.21 -4.75
N GLY A 35 -11.74 -5.30 -4.88
CA GLY A 35 -12.03 -6.35 -5.84
C GLY A 35 -11.59 -6.01 -7.26
N ARG A 36 -10.97 -4.85 -7.47
CA ARG A 36 -10.65 -4.39 -8.81
C ARG A 36 -9.20 -3.92 -8.96
N TRP A 37 -8.33 -4.23 -7.99
CA TRP A 37 -6.93 -3.82 -8.07
C TRP A 37 -6.22 -4.42 -9.29
N HIS A 38 -6.51 -5.68 -9.59
CA HIS A 38 -5.91 -6.32 -10.76
C HIS A 38 -6.33 -5.64 -12.05
N LYS A 39 -7.62 -5.34 -12.16
CA LYS A 39 -8.17 -4.83 -13.40
C LYS A 39 -7.96 -3.33 -13.57
N ASP A 40 -8.24 -2.57 -12.51
CA ASP A 40 -8.31 -1.11 -12.62
C ASP A 40 -7.05 -0.40 -12.19
N PHE A 41 -6.17 -1.07 -11.45
CA PHE A 41 -4.95 -0.42 -10.96
C PHE A 41 -3.70 -1.00 -11.61
N PHE A 42 -3.49 -2.31 -11.46
CA PHE A 42 -2.27 -2.95 -11.99
C PHE A 42 -2.39 -3.40 -13.43
N HIS A 43 -3.59 -3.67 -13.90
CA HIS A 43 -3.86 -4.12 -15.27
C HIS A 43 -3.16 -5.44 -15.58
N ASN A 44 -3.12 -6.33 -14.60
CA ASN A 44 -2.58 -7.68 -14.76
C ASN A 44 -3.17 -8.57 -13.67
N ASP A 45 -2.95 -9.88 -13.77
CA ASP A 45 -3.48 -10.85 -12.81
C ASP A 45 -2.43 -11.39 -11.86
N ASN A 46 -1.29 -10.72 -11.74
CA ASN A 46 -0.21 -11.18 -10.87
C ASN A 46 -0.60 -11.06 -9.39
N PRO A 47 0.00 -11.88 -8.52
CA PRO A 47 -0.34 -11.83 -7.11
C PRO A 47 -0.10 -10.45 -6.50
N ILE A 48 -0.95 -10.09 -5.56
CA ILE A 48 -0.83 -8.81 -4.84
C ILE A 48 -0.30 -9.08 -3.44
N ILE A 49 0.76 -8.37 -3.10
CA ILE A 49 1.41 -8.50 -1.80
C ILE A 49 1.35 -7.14 -1.10
N LEU A 50 0.87 -7.14 0.14
CA LEU A 50 0.80 -5.91 0.92
C LEU A 50 1.95 -5.84 1.90
N GLU A 51 2.47 -4.64 2.10
CA GLU A 51 3.36 -4.34 3.21
C GLU A 51 2.67 -3.35 4.12
N LEU A 52 2.29 -3.78 5.32
CA LEU A 52 1.62 -2.91 6.29
C LEU A 52 2.67 -2.16 7.09
N GLY A 53 2.51 -0.85 7.20
CA GLY A 53 3.47 -0.01 7.88
C GLY A 53 4.70 0.26 7.05
N CYS A 54 4.52 0.55 5.76
CA CYS A 54 5.62 0.63 4.81
C CYS A 54 6.54 1.85 5.00
N GLY A 55 6.11 2.85 5.75
CA GLY A 55 6.91 4.04 5.97
C GLY A 55 7.31 4.73 4.67
N LYS A 56 8.62 4.81 4.42
CA LYS A 56 9.13 5.45 3.20
C LYS A 56 8.95 4.58 1.95
N GLY A 57 8.52 3.34 2.12
CA GLY A 57 8.29 2.46 0.99
C GLY A 57 9.53 1.86 0.36
N GLU A 58 10.67 1.99 1.00
CA GLU A 58 11.92 1.50 0.43
C GLU A 58 11.92 -0.01 0.24
N TYR A 59 11.36 -0.73 1.22
CA TYR A 59 11.30 -2.18 1.14
C TYR A 59 10.30 -2.62 0.07
N THR A 60 9.16 -1.93 -0.01
CA THR A 60 8.17 -2.19 -1.05
C THR A 60 8.78 -2.05 -2.44
N ILE A 61 9.53 -0.98 -2.65
CA ILE A 61 10.21 -0.73 -3.93
C ILE A 61 11.23 -1.83 -4.23
N ALA A 62 12.04 -2.18 -3.22
CA ALA A 62 13.08 -3.19 -3.43
C ALA A 62 12.49 -4.55 -3.81
N LEU A 63 11.40 -4.95 -3.14
CA LEU A 63 10.75 -6.21 -3.45
C LEU A 63 10.15 -6.18 -4.85
N ALA A 64 9.53 -5.07 -5.23
CA ALA A 64 8.91 -4.96 -6.54
C ALA A 64 9.95 -5.02 -7.65
N GLU A 65 11.11 -4.41 -7.44
CA GLU A 65 12.18 -4.46 -8.42
C GLU A 65 12.69 -5.88 -8.64
N ARG A 66 12.74 -6.66 -7.57
CA ARG A 66 13.24 -8.04 -7.65
C ARG A 66 12.22 -9.01 -8.18
N ASN A 67 10.95 -8.65 -8.11
CA ASN A 67 9.86 -9.57 -8.46
C ASN A 67 8.88 -8.90 -9.42
N PRO A 68 9.28 -8.71 -10.67
CA PRO A 68 8.41 -8.00 -11.62
C PRO A 68 7.11 -8.75 -11.94
N GLN A 69 7.01 -10.01 -11.53
CA GLN A 69 5.81 -10.80 -11.78
C GLN A 69 4.84 -10.78 -10.60
N ALA A 70 5.06 -9.91 -9.62
CA ALA A 70 4.16 -9.72 -8.49
C ALA A 70 3.88 -8.24 -8.33
N ASN A 71 2.73 -7.93 -7.75
CA ASN A 71 2.33 -6.55 -7.47
C ASN A 71 2.49 -6.27 -5.99
N TYR A 72 3.03 -5.12 -5.65
CA TYR A 72 3.30 -4.74 -4.27
C TYR A 72 2.57 -3.46 -3.90
N ILE A 73 1.91 -3.46 -2.75
CA ILE A 73 1.23 -2.28 -2.24
C ILE A 73 1.75 -1.99 -0.84
N GLY A 74 2.35 -0.82 -0.67
CA GLY A 74 2.74 -0.34 0.64
C GLY A 74 1.61 0.42 1.30
N VAL A 75 1.31 0.10 2.55
CA VAL A 75 0.21 0.70 3.28
C VAL A 75 0.75 1.42 4.52
N ASP A 76 0.35 2.67 4.70
CA ASP A 76 0.72 3.44 5.88
C ASP A 76 -0.28 4.58 6.03
N ILE A 77 -0.36 5.15 7.22
CA ILE A 77 -1.21 6.32 7.46
C ILE A 77 -0.46 7.62 7.13
N LYS A 78 0.85 7.59 7.12
CA LYS A 78 1.67 8.78 6.93
C LYS A 78 2.06 8.98 5.49
N GLY A 79 1.19 9.65 4.73
CA GLY A 79 1.41 9.87 3.31
C GLY A 79 2.69 10.63 2.99
N ALA A 80 3.08 11.57 3.85
CA ALA A 80 4.32 12.33 3.61
C ALA A 80 5.55 11.44 3.65
N ARG A 81 5.51 10.33 4.38
CA ARG A 81 6.62 9.39 4.40
C ARG A 81 6.62 8.52 3.16
N MET A 82 5.43 8.07 2.74
CA MET A 82 5.31 7.23 1.55
C MET A 82 5.68 7.96 0.27
N TRP A 83 5.70 9.30 0.33
CA TRP A 83 6.12 10.13 -0.81
C TRP A 83 7.45 9.64 -1.41
N ARG A 84 8.39 9.22 -0.56
CA ARG A 84 9.70 8.79 -1.06
C ARG A 84 9.57 7.60 -2.01
N GLY A 85 8.82 6.59 -1.58
CA GLY A 85 8.62 5.41 -2.42
C GLY A 85 7.81 5.71 -3.66
N ALA A 86 6.74 6.49 -3.50
CA ALA A 86 5.89 6.83 -4.64
C ALA A 86 6.63 7.63 -5.69
N LYS A 87 7.50 8.53 -5.25
CA LYS A 87 8.31 9.32 -6.17
C LYS A 87 9.28 8.42 -6.93
N THR A 88 9.94 7.51 -6.23
CA THR A 88 10.85 6.57 -6.86
C THR A 88 10.13 5.71 -7.90
N ALA A 89 8.98 5.16 -7.53
CA ALA A 89 8.20 4.32 -8.44
C ALA A 89 7.80 5.09 -9.68
N THR A 90 7.38 6.34 -9.49
CA THR A 90 6.94 7.19 -10.60
C THR A 90 8.11 7.52 -11.52
N GLU A 91 9.24 7.91 -10.95
CA GLU A 91 10.42 8.27 -11.73
C GLU A 91 10.97 7.09 -12.52
N GLN A 92 10.88 5.90 -11.96
CA GLN A 92 11.38 4.70 -12.62
C GLN A 92 10.34 4.01 -13.48
N GLY A 93 9.14 4.54 -13.54
CA GLY A 93 8.07 3.95 -14.35
C GLY A 93 7.66 2.57 -13.90
N MET A 94 7.73 2.28 -12.60
CA MET A 94 7.36 0.97 -12.07
C MET A 94 5.86 0.79 -12.15
N LYS A 95 5.44 -0.35 -12.67
CA LYS A 95 4.02 -0.63 -12.87
C LYS A 95 3.45 -1.65 -11.89
N ASN A 96 4.31 -2.25 -11.09
CA ASN A 96 3.90 -3.28 -10.13
C ASN A 96 3.99 -2.78 -8.69
N VAL A 97 3.84 -1.47 -8.49
CA VAL A 97 3.90 -0.86 -7.16
C VAL A 97 2.74 0.10 -6.97
N GLY A 98 2.13 0.04 -5.81
CA GLY A 98 1.15 1.03 -5.41
C GLY A 98 1.36 1.40 -3.95
N PHE A 99 0.88 2.56 -3.56
CA PHE A 99 0.92 3.01 -2.17
C PHE A 99 -0.46 3.45 -1.75
N LEU A 100 -0.90 2.96 -0.61
CA LEU A 100 -2.24 3.23 -0.10
C LEU A 100 -2.14 3.89 1.26
N ARG A 101 -2.64 5.11 1.36
CA ARG A 101 -2.66 5.84 2.62
C ARG A 101 -3.97 5.55 3.33
N THR A 102 -3.90 4.74 4.36
CA THR A 102 -5.06 4.44 5.18
C THR A 102 -4.63 3.88 6.52
N ARG A 103 -5.54 3.90 7.48
CA ARG A 103 -5.34 3.17 8.73
C ARG A 103 -5.58 1.69 8.45
N ILE A 104 -4.80 0.85 9.14
CA ILE A 104 -4.88 -0.59 8.90
C ILE A 104 -6.26 -1.16 9.21
N GLU A 105 -6.96 -0.59 10.19
CA GLU A 105 -8.29 -1.08 10.54
C GLU A 105 -9.32 -0.91 9.43
N PHE A 106 -9.03 -0.10 8.40
CA PHE A 106 -9.93 0.06 7.27
C PHE A 106 -9.53 -0.78 6.06
N ILE A 107 -8.58 -1.71 6.25
CA ILE A 107 -8.03 -2.45 5.10
C ILE A 107 -9.11 -3.23 4.35
N ASN A 108 -10.13 -3.70 5.04
CA ASN A 108 -11.20 -4.47 4.39
C ASN A 108 -12.09 -3.62 3.49
N SER A 109 -12.01 -2.30 3.59
CA SER A 109 -12.71 -1.41 2.66
C SER A 109 -12.00 -1.32 1.32
N PHE A 110 -10.76 -1.80 1.24
CA PHE A 110 -9.94 -1.67 0.05
C PHE A 110 -9.68 -2.99 -0.67
N PHE A 111 -9.82 -4.11 0.01
CA PHE A 111 -9.48 -5.41 -0.59
C PHE A 111 -10.57 -6.42 -0.35
N ALA A 112 -10.96 -7.11 -1.42
CA ALA A 112 -11.93 -8.18 -1.34
C ALA A 112 -11.26 -9.46 -0.85
N GLU A 113 -12.09 -10.39 -0.38
CA GLU A 113 -11.59 -11.69 0.03
C GLU A 113 -10.89 -12.38 -1.12
N GLY A 114 -9.68 -12.86 -0.86
CA GLY A 114 -8.89 -13.56 -1.88
C GLY A 114 -8.14 -12.65 -2.84
N GLU A 115 -8.31 -11.34 -2.72
CA GLU A 115 -7.64 -10.42 -3.65
C GLU A 115 -6.16 -10.29 -3.37
N VAL A 116 -5.75 -10.39 -2.11
CA VAL A 116 -4.37 -10.25 -1.68
C VAL A 116 -3.80 -11.62 -1.38
N SER A 117 -2.60 -11.90 -1.91
CA SER A 117 -1.96 -13.20 -1.75
C SER A 117 -1.10 -13.31 -0.50
N GLU A 118 -0.41 -12.23 -0.13
CA GLU A 118 0.50 -12.22 1.03
C GLU A 118 0.44 -10.87 1.71
N ILE A 119 0.75 -10.88 3.00
CA ILE A 119 0.84 -9.65 3.77
C ILE A 119 2.13 -9.72 4.60
N TRP A 120 2.91 -8.65 4.52
CA TRP A 120 4.11 -8.47 5.31
C TRP A 120 3.87 -7.35 6.27
N ILE A 121 4.30 -7.51 7.52
CA ILE A 121 4.17 -6.48 8.54
C ILE A 121 5.56 -6.08 8.98
N THR A 122 5.86 -4.80 8.81
CA THR A 122 7.13 -4.25 9.30
C THR A 122 6.82 -3.40 10.52
N PHE A 123 7.71 -3.48 11.51
CA PHE A 123 7.52 -2.77 12.76
C PHE A 123 8.52 -1.61 12.86
N PRO A 124 8.10 -0.46 13.40
CA PRO A 124 9.01 0.67 13.55
C PRO A 124 10.07 0.45 14.61
N ASP A 125 9.82 -0.45 15.59
CA ASP A 125 10.77 -0.76 16.64
C ASP A 125 11.96 -1.49 16.04
N PRO A 126 13.20 -1.01 16.23
CA PRO A 126 14.38 -1.68 15.68
C PRO A 126 14.50 -3.14 16.07
N GLN A 127 14.00 -3.52 17.23
CA GLN A 127 14.05 -4.92 17.67
C GLN A 127 13.06 -5.79 16.92
N LEU A 128 12.05 -5.20 16.32
CA LEU A 128 10.99 -5.93 15.65
C LEU A 128 10.97 -5.70 14.15
N LYS A 129 11.73 -4.74 13.65
CA LYS A 129 11.61 -4.32 12.25
C LYS A 129 11.94 -5.40 11.24
N SER A 130 12.73 -6.39 11.63
CA SER A 130 13.08 -7.47 10.73
C SER A 130 12.07 -8.61 10.78
N ARG A 131 11.14 -8.57 11.72
CA ARG A 131 10.10 -9.59 11.81
C ARG A 131 9.05 -9.31 10.75
N ARG A 132 8.50 -10.36 10.24
CA ARG A 132 7.42 -10.23 9.26
C ARG A 132 6.44 -11.36 9.45
N ALA A 133 5.19 -11.06 9.19
CA ALA A 133 4.12 -12.04 9.26
C ALA A 133 3.59 -12.24 7.85
N LYS A 134 3.48 -13.50 7.45
CA LYS A 134 2.98 -13.84 6.14
C LYS A 134 1.55 -14.34 6.33
N LYS A 135 0.60 -13.54 5.90
CA LYS A 135 -0.81 -13.82 6.12
C LYS A 135 -1.58 -13.64 4.83
N ARG A 136 -2.60 -14.46 4.65
CA ARG A 136 -3.53 -14.27 3.54
C ARG A 136 -4.67 -13.41 4.02
N LEU A 137 -5.14 -12.53 3.16
CA LEU A 137 -6.22 -11.63 3.52
C LEU A 137 -7.53 -12.38 3.78
N THR A 138 -7.64 -13.60 3.28
CA THR A 138 -8.79 -14.44 3.57
C THR A 138 -8.83 -14.90 5.02
N SER A 139 -7.73 -14.69 5.75
CA SER A 139 -7.67 -15.07 7.15
C SER A 139 -8.65 -14.24 7.98
N PRO A 140 -9.42 -14.88 8.87
CA PRO A 140 -10.32 -14.15 9.75
C PRO A 140 -9.63 -13.10 10.61
N LEU A 141 -8.33 -13.19 10.75
CA LEU A 141 -7.57 -12.24 11.54
C LEU A 141 -7.81 -10.80 11.10
N PHE A 142 -7.91 -10.58 9.80
CA PHE A 142 -8.12 -9.24 9.29
C PHE A 142 -9.58 -8.82 9.31
N LEU A 143 -10.47 -9.77 9.43
CA LEU A 143 -11.89 -9.47 9.52
C LEU A 143 -12.30 -9.16 10.94
N ALA A 144 -11.61 -9.74 11.91
CA ALA A 144 -11.93 -9.57 13.31
C ALA A 144 -11.34 -8.28 13.89
N ASP A 145 -10.31 -7.80 13.31
CA ASP A 145 -9.62 -6.62 13.80
C ASP A 145 -10.12 -5.37 13.09
#